data_0ef5c779835c056233f53a84ca3ab454
#
_entry.id   0ef5c779835c056233f53a84ca3ab454
#
_cell.length_a   1.000
_cell.length_b   1.000
_cell.length_c   1.000
_cell.angle_alpha   90.00
_cell.angle_beta   90.00
_cell.angle_gamma   90.00
#
_symmetry.space_group_name_H-M   'P 1'
#
loop_
_entity.id
_entity.type
_entity.pdbx_description
1 polymer ?
#
loop_
_entity_poly.entity_id
_entity_poly.type
_entity_poly.pdbx_seq_one_letter_code
_entity_poly.pdbx_strand_id
1 'polypeptide(L)'
;MGDPEAPNTIVEYFSLTCGQCAKFHANVLPKIKKNLIDTGKAKFISRDFPLNNLAILAHMVTRCAPRKHYRPYVNTLFKNFSSWTRKSDPIAALKQIAKLGGMGPEKFDACLQNERLYQGMRKKMSEYTKKFAVDSTPTIIVNGVKVDGDFSSIEKMINK
;
A
#
# COMPACT_ATOMS: atom_id res chain seq x y z
N MET A 1 -9.44 5.98 -0.67
CA MET A 1 -10.79 5.44 -0.40
C MET A 1 -11.58 6.51 0.31
N GLY A 2 -12.88 6.52 0.13
CA GLY A 2 -13.78 7.49 0.75
C GLY A 2 -13.98 8.75 -0.08
N ASP A 3 -14.78 9.64 0.48
CA ASP A 3 -15.07 10.93 -0.11
C ASP A 3 -13.81 11.81 -0.08
N PRO A 4 -13.41 12.44 -1.20
CA PRO A 4 -12.33 13.43 -1.21
C PRO A 4 -12.54 14.58 -0.23
N GLU A 5 -13.78 14.95 0.06
CA GLU A 5 -14.14 16.05 0.96
C GLU A 5 -14.36 15.61 2.42
N ALA A 6 -14.11 14.32 2.75
CA ALA A 6 -14.20 13.84 4.13
C ALA A 6 -13.32 14.70 5.06
N PRO A 7 -13.83 15.06 6.26
CA PRO A 7 -13.15 15.99 7.17
C PRO A 7 -11.81 15.48 7.69
N ASN A 8 -11.64 14.16 7.78
CA ASN A 8 -10.42 13.57 8.27
C ASN A 8 -9.65 12.81 7.18
N THR A 9 -8.32 12.81 7.29
CA THR A 9 -7.44 12.10 6.37
C THR A 9 -6.58 11.09 7.12
N ILE A 10 -6.69 9.82 6.74
CA ILE A 10 -5.82 8.74 7.20
C ILE A 10 -4.84 8.42 6.07
N VAL A 11 -3.53 8.49 6.34
CA VAL A 11 -2.48 8.12 5.39
C VAL A 11 -1.74 6.91 5.93
N GLU A 12 -1.65 5.86 5.14
CA GLU A 12 -0.81 4.69 5.40
C GLU A 12 0.41 4.71 4.47
N TYR A 13 1.59 4.65 5.05
CA TYR A 13 2.83 4.32 4.34
C TYR A 13 3.11 2.83 4.52
N PHE A 14 3.17 2.08 3.42
CA PHE A 14 3.20 0.63 3.45
C PHE A 14 4.19 0.02 2.47
N SER A 15 4.65 -1.19 2.78
CA SER A 15 5.45 -2.01 1.88
C SER A 15 4.75 -3.34 1.61
N LEU A 16 4.73 -3.77 0.35
CA LEU A 16 4.11 -5.04 -0.06
C LEU A 16 4.88 -6.27 0.44
N THR A 17 6.12 -6.12 0.93
CA THR A 17 6.88 -7.20 1.58
C THR A 17 6.88 -7.08 3.11
N CYS A 18 6.07 -6.20 3.68
CA CYS A 18 5.94 -6.00 5.12
C CYS A 18 4.82 -6.87 5.70
N GLY A 19 5.17 -7.83 6.56
CA GLY A 19 4.19 -8.70 7.21
C GLY A 19 3.23 -7.96 8.15
N GLN A 20 3.67 -6.88 8.81
CA GLN A 20 2.78 -6.05 9.65
C GLN A 20 1.78 -5.26 8.80
N CYS A 21 2.18 -4.81 7.60
CA CYS A 21 1.25 -4.21 6.64
C CYS A 21 0.20 -5.22 6.18
N ALA A 22 0.59 -6.47 5.91
CA ALA A 22 -0.38 -7.53 5.58
C ALA A 22 -1.39 -7.75 6.71
N LYS A 23 -0.94 -7.78 7.98
CA LYS A 23 -1.82 -7.87 9.16
C LYS A 23 -2.73 -6.64 9.30
N PHE A 24 -2.21 -5.44 9.08
CA PHE A 24 -3.01 -4.21 9.10
C PHE A 24 -4.12 -4.27 8.05
N HIS A 25 -3.81 -4.66 6.83
CA HIS A 25 -4.80 -4.81 5.75
C HIS A 25 -5.83 -5.90 6.02
N ALA A 26 -5.45 -6.98 6.72
CA ALA A 26 -6.39 -8.06 7.08
C ALA A 26 -7.32 -7.72 8.25
N ASN A 27 -6.80 -7.01 9.28
CA ASN A 27 -7.48 -6.93 10.58
C ASN A 27 -7.93 -5.50 10.94
N VAL A 28 -7.24 -4.46 10.48
CA VAL A 28 -7.49 -3.06 10.86
C VAL A 28 -8.19 -2.30 9.75
N LEU A 29 -7.68 -2.37 8.52
CA LEU A 29 -8.25 -1.65 7.38
C LEU A 29 -9.73 -1.93 7.11
N PRO A 30 -10.26 -3.17 7.27
CA PRO A 30 -11.69 -3.42 7.14
C PRO A 30 -12.54 -2.67 8.17
N LYS A 31 -12.03 -2.51 9.41
CA LYS A 31 -12.71 -1.73 10.47
C LYS A 31 -12.69 -0.24 10.14
N ILE A 32 -11.54 0.28 9.69
CA ILE A 32 -11.42 1.65 9.21
C ILE A 32 -12.42 1.90 8.07
N LYS A 33 -12.48 0.99 7.10
CA LYS A 33 -13.41 1.11 5.98
C LYS A 33 -14.85 1.19 6.47
N LYS A 34 -15.30 0.23 7.26
CA LYS A 34 -16.69 0.13 7.75
C LYS A 34 -17.09 1.31 8.62
N ASN A 35 -16.25 1.72 9.57
CA ASN A 35 -16.66 2.65 10.63
C ASN A 35 -16.29 4.11 10.35
N LEU A 36 -15.30 4.37 9.47
CA LEU A 36 -14.79 5.72 9.25
C LEU A 36 -14.92 6.16 7.79
N ILE A 37 -14.67 5.27 6.82
CA ILE A 37 -14.70 5.63 5.40
C ILE A 37 -16.13 5.56 4.85
N ASP A 38 -16.81 4.43 5.03
CA ASP A 38 -18.16 4.20 4.51
C ASP A 38 -19.21 5.10 5.23
N THR A 39 -18.84 5.65 6.39
CA THR A 39 -19.66 6.63 7.14
C THR A 39 -19.32 8.08 6.81
N GLY A 40 -18.38 8.34 5.89
CA GLY A 40 -17.99 9.69 5.48
C GLY A 40 -17.12 10.45 6.49
N LYS A 41 -16.73 9.83 7.62
CA LYS A 41 -15.92 10.47 8.66
C LYS A 41 -14.47 10.71 8.24
N ALA A 42 -13.93 9.87 7.35
CA ALA A 42 -12.56 9.97 6.91
C ALA A 42 -12.35 9.47 5.47
N LYS A 43 -11.29 9.98 4.84
CA LYS A 43 -10.70 9.41 3.63
C LYS A 43 -9.39 8.70 3.96
N PHE A 44 -9.09 7.65 3.18
CA PHE A 44 -7.89 6.84 3.37
C PHE A 44 -6.99 6.89 2.12
N ILE A 45 -5.73 7.20 2.32
CA ILE A 45 -4.70 7.34 1.29
C ILE A 45 -3.58 6.33 1.56
N SER A 46 -3.33 5.41 0.61
CA SER A 46 -2.18 4.52 0.66
C SER A 46 -1.00 5.15 -0.08
N ARG A 47 0.18 5.14 0.53
CA ARG A 47 1.44 5.64 -0.04
C ARG A 47 2.49 4.54 -0.02
N ASP A 48 3.09 4.29 -1.19
CA ASP A 48 4.13 3.27 -1.34
C ASP A 48 5.38 3.67 -0.56
N PHE A 49 5.85 2.77 0.29
CA PHE A 49 7.10 2.90 1.03
C PHE A 49 7.83 1.54 1.01
N PRO A 50 8.33 1.09 -0.16
CA PRO A 50 8.96 -0.22 -0.30
C PRO A 50 10.26 -0.31 0.49
N LEU A 51 10.39 -1.34 1.35
CA LEU A 51 11.53 -1.52 2.24
C LEU A 51 12.74 -2.22 1.59
N ASN A 52 12.55 -2.83 0.41
CA ASN A 52 13.58 -3.57 -0.31
C ASN A 52 13.28 -3.61 -1.82
N ASN A 53 14.22 -4.14 -2.61
CA ASN A 53 14.06 -4.21 -4.07
C ASN A 53 12.84 -5.03 -4.51
N LEU A 54 12.56 -6.16 -3.87
CA LEU A 54 11.38 -6.97 -4.18
C LEU A 54 10.09 -6.16 -3.96
N ALA A 55 10.03 -5.39 -2.86
CA ALA A 55 8.92 -4.51 -2.59
C ALA A 55 8.77 -3.42 -3.68
N ILE A 56 9.88 -2.81 -4.13
CA ILE A 56 9.84 -1.81 -5.22
C ILE A 56 9.19 -2.44 -6.46
N LEU A 57 9.65 -3.61 -6.89
CA LEU A 57 9.11 -4.31 -8.07
C LEU A 57 7.62 -4.64 -7.90
N ALA A 58 7.20 -5.11 -6.72
CA ALA A 58 5.80 -5.39 -6.45
C ALA A 58 4.93 -4.12 -6.49
N HIS A 59 5.41 -3.01 -5.92
CA HIS A 59 4.72 -1.72 -6.02
C HIS A 59 4.67 -1.21 -7.47
N MET A 60 5.73 -1.36 -8.26
CA MET A 60 5.73 -1.03 -9.69
C MET A 60 4.62 -1.77 -10.42
N VAL A 61 4.48 -3.07 -10.21
CA VAL A 61 3.41 -3.89 -10.82
C VAL A 61 2.03 -3.32 -10.48
N THR A 62 1.78 -2.95 -9.21
CA THR A 62 0.49 -2.34 -8.83
C THR A 62 0.26 -0.99 -9.51
N ARG A 63 1.31 -0.22 -9.76
CA ARG A 63 1.24 1.10 -10.43
C ARG A 63 1.11 1.01 -11.95
N CYS A 64 1.62 -0.05 -12.57
CA CYS A 64 1.45 -0.32 -14.01
C CYS A 64 0.04 -0.84 -14.35
N ALA A 65 -0.71 -1.32 -13.37
CA ALA A 65 -2.09 -1.71 -13.55
C ALA A 65 -3.00 -0.50 -13.80
N PRO A 66 -4.12 -0.65 -14.50
CA PRO A 66 -5.13 0.41 -14.57
C PRO A 66 -5.53 0.90 -13.17
N ARG A 67 -5.77 2.21 -13.01
CA ARG A 67 -6.06 2.83 -11.70
C ARG A 67 -7.14 2.09 -10.90
N LYS A 68 -8.18 1.61 -11.57
CA LYS A 68 -9.27 0.82 -10.94
C LYS A 68 -8.81 -0.53 -10.37
N HIS A 69 -7.70 -1.08 -10.86
CA HIS A 69 -7.14 -2.37 -10.44
C HIS A 69 -6.06 -2.23 -9.36
N TYR A 70 -5.61 -1.02 -9.03
CA TYR A 70 -4.57 -0.79 -8.02
C TYR A 70 -4.91 -1.47 -6.68
N ARG A 71 -6.08 -1.18 -6.11
CA ARG A 71 -6.50 -1.79 -4.84
C ARG A 71 -6.73 -3.30 -4.90
N PRO A 72 -7.42 -3.84 -5.91
CA PRO A 72 -7.48 -5.28 -6.12
C PRO A 72 -6.11 -5.94 -6.12
N TYR A 73 -5.10 -5.36 -6.79
CA TYR A 73 -3.73 -5.90 -6.78
C TYR A 73 -3.11 -5.87 -5.38
N VAL A 74 -3.15 -4.73 -4.69
CA VAL A 74 -2.63 -4.59 -3.32
C VAL A 74 -3.28 -5.62 -2.39
N ASN A 75 -4.61 -5.74 -2.43
CA ASN A 75 -5.34 -6.71 -1.62
C ASN A 75 -4.95 -8.16 -1.94
N THR A 76 -4.82 -8.51 -3.23
CA THR A 76 -4.41 -9.85 -3.65
C THR A 76 -3.00 -10.18 -3.18
N LEU A 77 -2.06 -9.24 -3.29
CA LEU A 77 -0.69 -9.42 -2.84
C LEU A 77 -0.62 -9.61 -1.32
N PHE A 78 -1.35 -8.83 -0.53
CA PHE A 78 -1.40 -9.03 0.91
C PHE A 78 -2.13 -10.31 1.33
N LYS A 79 -3.26 -10.64 0.69
CA LYS A 79 -3.98 -11.90 0.96
C LYS A 79 -3.11 -13.13 0.70
N ASN A 80 -2.25 -13.07 -0.30
CA ASN A 80 -1.34 -14.15 -0.68
C ASN A 80 0.10 -13.90 -0.21
N PHE A 81 0.32 -13.05 0.80
CA PHE A 81 1.62 -12.56 1.23
C PHE A 81 2.70 -13.65 1.27
N SER A 82 2.49 -14.71 2.05
CA SER A 82 3.47 -15.80 2.19
C SER A 82 3.65 -16.63 0.92
N SER A 83 2.62 -16.69 0.06
CA SER A 83 2.63 -17.50 -1.15
C SER A 83 3.49 -16.91 -2.27
N TRP A 84 3.89 -15.65 -2.18
CA TRP A 84 4.78 -15.05 -3.17
C TRP A 84 6.08 -14.52 -2.56
N THR A 85 6.07 -13.96 -1.33
CA THR A 85 7.27 -13.37 -0.72
C THR A 85 8.29 -14.42 -0.26
N ARG A 86 7.85 -15.66 0.01
CA ARG A 86 8.69 -16.76 0.51
C ARG A 86 9.03 -17.81 -0.54
N LYS A 87 8.70 -17.58 -1.81
CA LYS A 87 9.09 -18.48 -2.90
C LYS A 87 10.57 -18.34 -3.24
N SER A 88 11.15 -19.40 -3.78
CA SER A 88 12.51 -19.37 -4.33
C SER A 88 12.64 -18.37 -5.49
N ASP A 89 11.57 -18.22 -6.27
CA ASP A 89 11.45 -17.19 -7.31
C ASP A 89 10.20 -16.33 -7.03
N PRO A 90 10.33 -15.27 -6.22
CA PRO A 90 9.21 -14.39 -5.91
C PRO A 90 8.77 -13.52 -7.10
N ILE A 91 9.65 -13.30 -8.10
CA ILE A 91 9.29 -12.55 -9.30
C ILE A 91 8.37 -13.37 -10.20
N ALA A 92 8.67 -14.66 -10.40
CA ALA A 92 7.77 -15.56 -11.13
C ALA A 92 6.39 -15.66 -10.43
N ALA A 93 6.37 -15.75 -9.10
CA ALA A 93 5.13 -15.74 -8.32
C ALA A 93 4.35 -14.42 -8.49
N LEU A 94 5.04 -13.28 -8.45
CA LEU A 94 4.44 -11.96 -8.71
C LEU A 94 3.87 -11.86 -10.14
N LYS A 95 4.57 -12.41 -11.15
CA LYS A 95 4.13 -12.47 -12.54
C LYS A 95 2.83 -13.27 -12.69
N GLN A 96 2.68 -14.38 -11.96
CA GLN A 96 1.44 -15.17 -11.96
C GLN A 96 0.27 -14.37 -11.34
N ILE A 97 0.50 -13.67 -10.23
CA ILE A 97 -0.53 -12.80 -9.63
C ILE A 97 -0.91 -11.68 -10.59
N ALA A 98 0.05 -11.07 -11.26
CA ALA A 98 -0.18 -10.03 -12.26
C ALA A 98 -1.02 -10.54 -13.43
N LYS A 99 -0.72 -11.76 -13.93
CA LYS A 99 -1.49 -12.43 -14.99
C LYS A 99 -2.95 -12.65 -14.58
N LEU A 100 -3.19 -13.15 -13.37
CA LEU A 100 -4.54 -13.33 -12.83
C LEU A 100 -5.31 -12.00 -12.71
N GLY A 101 -4.60 -10.90 -12.50
CA GLY A 101 -5.15 -9.54 -12.47
C GLY A 101 -5.31 -8.91 -13.87
N GLY A 102 -5.05 -9.66 -14.96
CA GLY A 102 -5.21 -9.19 -16.33
C GLY A 102 -3.99 -8.45 -16.92
N MET A 103 -2.82 -8.54 -16.28
CA MET A 103 -1.57 -7.99 -16.81
C MET A 103 -0.83 -9.07 -17.61
N GLY A 104 -0.75 -8.93 -18.92
CA GLY A 104 0.02 -9.82 -19.78
C GLY A 104 1.53 -9.81 -19.48
N PRO A 105 2.27 -10.87 -19.89
CA PRO A 105 3.69 -11.01 -19.57
C PRO A 105 4.55 -9.87 -20.11
N GLU A 106 4.32 -9.43 -21.33
CA GLU A 106 5.04 -8.31 -21.96
C GLU A 106 4.89 -7.00 -21.17
N LYS A 107 3.64 -6.71 -20.76
CA LYS A 107 3.36 -5.52 -19.93
C LYS A 107 3.99 -5.62 -18.54
N PHE A 108 4.02 -6.82 -17.95
CA PHE A 108 4.70 -7.08 -16.69
C PHE A 108 6.20 -6.81 -16.82
N ASP A 109 6.85 -7.39 -17.83
CA ASP A 109 8.29 -7.27 -18.06
C ASP A 109 8.67 -5.80 -18.36
N ALA A 110 7.91 -5.12 -19.21
CA ALA A 110 8.09 -3.68 -19.50
C ALA A 110 7.88 -2.82 -18.24
N CYS A 111 6.94 -3.20 -17.36
CA CYS A 111 6.73 -2.51 -16.09
C CYS A 111 7.97 -2.58 -15.19
N LEU A 112 8.57 -3.77 -15.04
CA LEU A 112 9.76 -3.95 -14.21
C LEU A 112 11.01 -3.25 -14.77
N GLN A 113 11.03 -2.96 -16.07
CA GLN A 113 12.10 -2.20 -16.74
C GLN A 113 11.85 -0.69 -16.75
N ASN A 114 10.75 -0.22 -16.17
CA ASN A 114 10.41 1.20 -16.15
C ASN A 114 11.25 1.99 -15.13
N GLU A 115 12.43 2.40 -15.55
CA GLU A 115 13.40 3.15 -14.74
C GLU A 115 12.80 4.46 -14.18
N ARG A 116 11.99 5.18 -14.95
CA ARG A 116 11.32 6.40 -14.49
C ARG A 116 10.40 6.13 -13.30
N LEU A 117 9.65 5.04 -13.33
CA LEU A 117 8.77 4.63 -12.23
C LEU A 117 9.58 4.22 -11.01
N TYR A 118 10.65 3.44 -11.22
CA TYR A 118 11.57 3.01 -10.17
C TYR A 118 12.19 4.21 -9.43
N GLN A 119 12.81 5.13 -10.17
CA GLN A 119 13.42 6.34 -9.59
C GLN A 119 12.38 7.26 -8.93
N GLY A 120 11.20 7.37 -9.53
CA GLY A 120 10.08 8.11 -8.96
C GLY A 120 9.67 7.58 -7.57
N MET A 121 9.61 6.26 -7.39
CA MET A 121 9.32 5.65 -6.08
C MET A 121 10.42 5.95 -5.06
N ARG A 122 11.68 5.78 -5.42
CA ARG A 122 12.82 6.08 -4.53
C ARG A 122 12.83 7.54 -4.09
N LYS A 123 12.59 8.46 -5.02
CA LYS A 123 12.45 9.89 -4.72
C LYS A 123 11.34 10.15 -3.71
N LYS A 124 10.15 9.56 -3.93
CA LYS A 124 9.00 9.69 -3.02
C LYS A 124 9.30 9.16 -1.62
N MET A 125 9.97 8.01 -1.51
CA MET A 125 10.39 7.48 -0.21
C MET A 125 11.28 8.46 0.53
N SER A 126 12.31 9.03 -0.14
CA SER A 126 13.18 10.04 0.45
C SER A 126 12.41 11.28 0.91
N GLU A 127 11.45 11.76 0.10
CA GLU A 127 10.57 12.86 0.46
C GLU A 127 9.74 12.54 1.72
N TYR A 128 9.18 11.32 1.82
CA TYR A 128 8.36 10.90 2.96
C TYR A 128 9.18 10.78 4.24
N THR A 129 10.40 10.23 4.15
CA THR A 129 11.34 10.16 5.27
C THR A 129 11.67 11.56 5.78
N LYS A 130 12.05 12.48 4.87
CA LYS A 130 12.44 13.85 5.24
C LYS A 130 11.27 14.67 5.80
N LYS A 131 10.10 14.58 5.18
CA LYS A 131 8.96 15.47 5.49
C LYS A 131 8.10 14.96 6.63
N PHE A 132 7.96 13.65 6.78
CA PHE A 132 7.00 13.02 7.70
C PHE A 132 7.67 12.04 8.67
N ALA A 133 9.01 11.98 8.70
CA ALA A 133 9.78 11.04 9.53
C ALA A 133 9.32 9.58 9.37
N VAL A 134 8.98 9.18 8.13
CA VAL A 134 8.64 7.78 7.83
C VAL A 134 9.93 6.99 7.73
N ASP A 135 10.12 6.03 8.61
CA ASP A 135 11.31 5.16 8.74
C ASP A 135 10.95 3.66 8.75
N SER A 136 9.69 3.35 8.90
CA SER A 136 9.18 1.98 9.07
C SER A 136 7.79 1.82 8.46
N THR A 137 7.31 0.57 8.33
CA THR A 137 5.97 0.26 7.81
C THR A 137 5.26 -0.79 8.67
N PRO A 138 3.95 -0.69 8.83
CA PRO A 138 3.12 0.44 8.41
C PRO A 138 3.38 1.68 9.28
N THR A 139 3.46 2.86 8.67
CA THR A 139 3.36 4.14 9.39
C THR A 139 2.00 4.75 9.08
N ILE A 140 1.23 5.07 10.11
CA ILE A 140 -0.10 5.66 10.00
C ILE A 140 -0.06 7.11 10.48
N ILE A 141 -0.58 8.01 9.63
CA ILE A 141 -0.71 9.43 9.93
C ILE A 141 -2.19 9.81 9.80
N VAL A 142 -2.76 10.37 10.86
CA VAL A 142 -4.13 10.89 10.89
C VAL A 142 -4.06 12.41 11.07
N ASN A 143 -4.60 13.16 10.12
CA ASN A 143 -4.62 14.63 10.12
C ASN A 143 -3.24 15.26 10.38
N GLY A 144 -2.19 14.65 9.82
CA GLY A 144 -0.80 15.12 9.96
C GLY A 144 -0.06 14.60 11.22
N VAL A 145 -0.71 13.85 12.10
CA VAL A 145 -0.11 13.30 13.34
C VAL A 145 0.14 11.80 13.18
N LYS A 146 1.34 11.34 13.50
CA LYS A 146 1.69 9.91 13.53
C LYS A 146 0.98 9.24 14.72
N VAL A 147 0.32 8.11 14.46
CA VAL A 147 -0.45 7.35 15.46
C VAL A 147 -0.10 5.86 15.39
N ASP A 148 -0.45 5.11 16.42
CA ASP A 148 -0.32 3.66 16.40
C ASP A 148 -1.26 3.04 15.35
N GLY A 149 -0.83 1.94 14.75
CA GLY A 149 -1.52 1.28 13.64
C GLY A 149 -2.71 0.41 14.07
N ASP A 150 -3.24 0.55 15.27
CA ASP A 150 -4.45 -0.11 15.72
C ASP A 150 -5.70 0.75 15.49
N PHE A 151 -6.87 0.08 15.40
CA PHE A 151 -8.12 0.78 15.09
C PHE A 151 -8.51 1.80 16.17
N SER A 152 -8.29 1.48 17.45
CA SER A 152 -8.69 2.34 18.59
C SER A 152 -7.91 3.67 18.58
N SER A 153 -6.60 3.61 18.35
CA SER A 153 -5.74 4.80 18.25
C SER A 153 -6.14 5.70 17.09
N ILE A 154 -6.46 5.11 15.93
CA ILE A 154 -6.92 5.83 14.75
C ILE A 154 -8.30 6.47 14.99
N GLU A 155 -9.26 5.72 15.52
CA GLU A 155 -10.62 6.18 15.81
C GLU A 155 -10.61 7.32 16.84
N LYS A 156 -9.83 7.18 17.92
CA LYS A 156 -9.67 8.22 18.95
C LYS A 156 -9.16 9.53 18.37
N MET A 157 -8.23 9.46 17.40
CA MET A 157 -7.70 10.66 16.75
C MET A 157 -8.72 11.35 15.85
N ILE A 158 -9.64 10.58 15.24
CA ILE A 158 -10.70 11.13 14.37
C ILE A 158 -11.85 11.74 15.15
N ASN A 159 -12.13 11.24 16.35
CA ASN A 159 -13.23 11.70 17.19
C ASN A 159 -12.82 12.83 18.17
N LYS A 160 -11.59 13.35 18.08
CA LYS A 160 -11.12 14.55 18.79
C LYS A 160 -11.58 15.82 18.06
#